data_84d9399cd3a8abd14cefdf2eee2cbfaf
#
_entry.id   84d9399cd3a8abd14cefdf2eee2cbfaf
#
_cell.length_a   1.000
_cell.length_b   1.000
_cell.length_c   1.000
_cell.angle_alpha   90.00
_cell.angle_beta   90.00
_cell.angle_gamma   90.00
#
_symmetry.space_group_name_H-M   'P 1'
#
loop_
_entity.id
_entity.type
_entity.pdbx_description
1 polymer ?
#
loop_
_entity_poly.entity_id
_entity_poly.type
_entity_poly.pdbx_seq_one_letter_code
_entity_poly.pdbx_strand_id
1 'polypeptide(L)'
;MTLFSLLLVLGWERLFKLGNHWQIDQRFAPIFALGKRVSLVKTLLLLLLWMLLLALALQSLRGLFFGLPTLLLWIVVGLFCFGAGGIRRDYRAYMKAARRGEQDAMAQMAAELALIPGLSKDMRPEVRLRELQNALVWINYRFYLAPLFYFVVAGPYGPVALGGYALLRAYQSWLTRQIDPLARAQSGIDRLLHWVDWLPVRVAGIAYALLGHGERALPAWLASLGDWRSSPYQVLSSLAQLSLARDPHLDVLKTPLAAVTLARRITLVLIVVVALLTIYGALL
;
A
#
# COMPACT_ATOMS: atom_id res chain seq x y z
N MET A 1 22.64 4.04 -4.14
CA MET A 1 22.15 3.34 -2.93
C MET A 1 20.68 2.92 -3.05
N THR A 2 19.82 3.73 -3.64
CA THR A 2 18.35 3.50 -3.74
C THR A 2 17.97 2.15 -4.37
N LEU A 3 18.49 1.84 -5.56
CA LEU A 3 18.16 0.59 -6.25
C LEU A 3 18.65 -0.65 -5.48
N PHE A 4 19.88 -0.61 -4.98
CA PHE A 4 20.47 -1.75 -4.24
C PHE A 4 19.68 -2.07 -2.98
N SER A 5 19.37 -1.04 -2.15
CA SER A 5 18.57 -1.23 -0.93
C SER A 5 17.16 -1.70 -1.25
N LEU A 6 16.53 -1.17 -2.32
CA LEU A 6 15.20 -1.57 -2.77
C LEU A 6 15.14 -3.05 -3.16
N LEU A 7 16.08 -3.49 -4.02
CA LEU A 7 16.15 -4.88 -4.46
C LEU A 7 16.42 -5.83 -3.30
N LEU A 8 17.28 -5.42 -2.37
CA LEU A 8 17.60 -6.18 -1.17
C LEU A 8 16.39 -6.31 -0.25
N VAL A 9 15.65 -5.23 -0.01
CA VAL A 9 14.42 -5.22 0.80
C VAL A 9 13.34 -6.11 0.18
N LEU A 10 13.06 -5.94 -1.11
CA LEU A 10 12.03 -6.72 -1.79
C LEU A 10 12.41 -8.19 -1.95
N GLY A 11 13.69 -8.47 -2.20
CA GLY A 11 14.23 -9.82 -2.24
C GLY A 11 14.15 -10.52 -0.88
N TRP A 12 14.56 -9.83 0.18
CA TRP A 12 14.48 -10.33 1.54
C TRP A 12 13.04 -10.61 1.98
N GLU A 13 12.14 -9.67 1.73
CA GLU A 13 10.71 -9.82 2.03
C GLU A 13 10.10 -11.03 1.30
N ARG A 14 10.52 -11.27 0.06
CA ARG A 14 10.04 -12.41 -0.74
C ARG A 14 10.58 -13.76 -0.25
N LEU A 15 11.85 -13.80 0.17
CA LEU A 15 12.51 -15.03 0.61
C LEU A 15 12.10 -15.41 2.04
N PHE A 16 12.15 -14.47 2.97
CA PHE A 16 11.97 -14.74 4.39
C PHE A 16 10.52 -14.56 4.88
N LYS A 17 9.60 -14.06 4.02
CA LYS A 17 8.17 -13.90 4.34
C LYS A 17 7.97 -13.28 5.73
N LEU A 18 8.64 -12.14 5.98
CA LEU A 18 8.63 -11.46 7.27
C LEU A 18 7.22 -11.42 7.87
N GLY A 19 7.10 -11.91 9.10
CA GLY A 19 5.82 -11.99 9.81
C GLY A 19 5.29 -10.60 10.20
N ASN A 20 4.05 -10.55 10.66
CA ASN A 20 3.36 -9.31 11.07
C ASN A 20 4.13 -8.50 12.12
N HIS A 21 4.95 -9.15 12.95
CA HIS A 21 5.72 -8.49 14.03
C HIS A 21 6.73 -7.46 13.52
N TRP A 22 7.14 -7.56 12.24
CA TRP A 22 8.08 -6.62 11.62
C TRP A 22 7.39 -5.44 10.95
N GLN A 23 6.07 -5.44 10.84
CA GLN A 23 5.34 -4.36 10.19
C GLN A 23 5.11 -3.18 11.14
N ILE A 24 5.34 -1.97 10.62
CA ILE A 24 5.10 -0.70 11.32
C ILE A 24 3.67 -0.62 11.88
N ASP A 25 2.70 -1.19 11.16
CA ASP A 25 1.27 -1.21 11.52
C ASP A 25 1.01 -1.82 12.91
N GLN A 26 1.81 -2.80 13.33
CA GLN A 26 1.66 -3.43 14.66
C GLN A 26 2.56 -2.80 15.74
N ARG A 27 3.77 -2.39 15.34
CA ARG A 27 4.73 -1.80 16.28
C ARG A 27 4.30 -0.45 16.80
N PHE A 28 3.59 0.34 16.01
CA PHE A 28 3.14 1.68 16.38
C PHE A 28 1.77 1.73 17.04
N ALA A 29 1.02 0.62 17.07
CA ALA A 29 -0.27 0.56 17.77
C ALA A 29 -0.26 1.09 19.22
N PRO A 30 0.72 0.74 20.09
CA PRO A 30 0.78 1.31 21.45
C PRO A 30 1.05 2.81 21.46
N ILE A 31 1.84 3.33 20.50
CA ILE A 31 2.13 4.76 20.36
C ILE A 31 0.87 5.52 19.94
N PHE A 32 0.07 4.95 19.04
CA PHE A 32 -1.19 5.55 18.61
C PHE A 32 -2.21 5.62 19.74
N ALA A 33 -2.19 4.64 20.64
CA ALA A 33 -3.04 4.59 21.82
C ALA A 33 -2.63 5.62 22.91
N LEU A 34 -1.40 6.12 22.90
CA LEU A 34 -0.92 7.16 23.80
C LEU A 34 -1.66 8.48 23.54
N GLY A 35 -2.58 8.82 24.46
CA GLY A 35 -3.31 10.07 24.43
C GLY A 35 -4.80 9.92 24.06
N LYS A 36 -5.62 10.49 24.95
CA LYS A 36 -7.10 10.34 24.95
C LYS A 36 -7.84 11.10 23.83
N ARG A 37 -7.17 12.04 23.13
CA ARG A 37 -7.81 12.86 22.10
C ARG A 37 -7.18 12.62 20.72
N VAL A 38 -8.02 12.28 19.77
CA VAL A 38 -7.64 12.18 18.35
C VAL A 38 -7.94 13.54 17.70
N SER A 39 -6.95 14.12 17.00
CA SER A 39 -7.13 15.39 16.28
C SER A 39 -6.15 15.45 15.10
N LEU A 40 -6.46 16.30 14.11
CA LEU A 40 -5.59 16.55 12.97
C LEU A 40 -4.20 17.05 13.41
N VAL A 41 -4.17 17.96 14.41
CA VAL A 41 -2.91 18.52 14.94
C VAL A 41 -2.02 17.40 15.51
N LYS A 42 -2.60 16.49 16.31
CA LYS A 42 -1.86 15.34 16.84
C LYS A 42 -1.32 14.46 15.72
N THR A 43 -2.13 14.18 14.69
CA THR A 43 -1.71 13.40 13.53
C THR A 43 -0.52 14.03 12.81
N LEU A 44 -0.58 15.36 12.57
CA LEU A 44 0.50 16.10 11.93
C LEU A 44 1.76 16.16 12.79
N LEU A 45 1.63 16.40 14.10
CA LEU A 45 2.76 16.41 15.03
C LEU A 45 3.46 15.04 15.08
N LEU A 46 2.69 13.96 15.15
CA LEU A 46 3.25 12.60 15.14
C LEU A 46 3.99 12.32 13.84
N LEU A 47 3.42 12.71 12.70
CA LEU A 47 4.04 12.56 11.39
C LEU A 47 5.35 13.37 11.29
N LEU A 48 5.32 14.64 11.65
CA LEU A 48 6.47 15.53 11.59
C LEU A 48 7.59 15.06 12.53
N LEU A 49 7.24 14.67 13.76
CA LEU A 49 8.22 14.12 14.72
C LEU A 49 8.87 12.85 14.17
N TRP A 50 8.10 11.93 13.62
CA TRP A 50 8.62 10.69 13.04
C TRP A 50 9.53 10.96 11.84
N MET A 51 9.12 11.82 10.91
CA MET A 51 9.94 12.21 9.76
C MET A 51 11.22 12.93 10.18
N LEU A 52 11.14 13.80 11.19
CA LEU A 52 12.30 14.50 11.74
C LEU A 52 13.29 13.51 12.37
N LEU A 53 12.82 12.56 13.16
CA LEU A 53 13.67 11.54 13.77
C LEU A 53 14.39 10.70 12.70
N LEU A 54 13.68 10.29 11.64
CA LEU A 54 14.29 9.57 10.53
C LEU A 54 15.30 10.42 9.75
N ALA A 55 14.98 11.71 9.54
CA ALA A 55 15.88 12.65 8.85
C ALA A 55 17.16 12.90 9.66
N LEU A 56 17.03 13.10 10.97
CA LEU A 56 18.18 13.25 11.89
C LEU A 56 19.02 11.97 11.92
N ALA A 57 18.40 10.82 12.03
CA ALA A 57 19.10 9.53 11.97
C ALA A 57 19.86 9.35 10.65
N LEU A 58 19.21 9.70 9.52
CA LEU A 58 19.84 9.64 8.21
C LEU A 58 21.04 10.61 8.10
N GLN A 59 20.89 11.82 8.62
CA GLN A 59 21.92 12.85 8.58
C GLN A 59 23.12 12.49 9.47
N SER A 60 22.89 11.97 10.69
CA SER A 60 23.93 11.57 11.61
C SER A 60 24.75 10.37 11.14
N LEU A 61 24.16 9.52 10.30
CA LEU A 61 24.83 8.34 9.75
C LEU A 61 25.55 8.63 8.41
N ARG A 62 25.33 9.80 7.81
CA ARG A 62 25.99 10.17 6.55
C ARG A 62 27.50 10.28 6.74
N GLY A 63 28.24 9.67 5.82
CA GLY A 63 29.70 9.72 5.82
C GLY A 63 30.39 8.77 6.79
N LEU A 64 29.68 8.15 7.71
CA LEU A 64 30.28 7.16 8.62
C LEU A 64 30.55 5.84 7.88
N PHE A 65 31.74 5.26 8.11
CA PHE A 65 32.13 3.93 7.63
C PHE A 65 31.73 3.67 6.15
N PHE A 66 32.13 4.56 5.23
CA PHE A 66 31.84 4.46 3.78
C PHE A 66 30.35 4.36 3.43
N GLY A 67 29.46 4.81 4.32
CA GLY A 67 28.01 4.82 4.11
C GLY A 67 27.30 3.50 4.44
N LEU A 68 27.99 2.51 5.05
CA LEU A 68 27.38 1.26 5.48
C LEU A 68 26.24 1.45 6.50
N PRO A 69 26.37 2.30 7.56
CA PRO A 69 25.26 2.54 8.49
C PRO A 69 24.06 3.18 7.81
N THR A 70 24.29 4.09 6.84
CA THR A 70 23.22 4.69 6.03
C THR A 70 22.49 3.62 5.23
N LEU A 71 23.23 2.71 4.57
CA LEU A 71 22.63 1.61 3.82
C LEU A 71 21.81 0.68 4.74
N LEU A 72 22.31 0.35 5.92
CA LEU A 72 21.58 -0.45 6.90
C LEU A 72 20.28 0.24 7.33
N LEU A 73 20.30 1.55 7.58
CA LEU A 73 19.09 2.31 7.89
C LEU A 73 18.07 2.22 6.74
N TRP A 74 18.51 2.35 5.49
CA TRP A 74 17.66 2.23 4.32
C TRP A 74 16.99 0.85 4.24
N ILE A 75 17.75 -0.21 4.47
CA ILE A 75 17.25 -1.59 4.48
C ILE A 75 16.27 -1.80 5.62
N VAL A 76 16.62 -1.38 6.84
CA VAL A 76 15.77 -1.54 8.02
C VAL A 76 14.43 -0.82 7.83
N VAL A 77 14.45 0.47 7.47
CA VAL A 77 13.21 1.23 7.21
C VAL A 77 12.41 0.58 6.08
N GLY A 78 13.07 0.13 5.01
CA GLY A 78 12.42 -0.60 3.93
C GLY A 78 11.71 -1.86 4.43
N LEU A 79 12.39 -2.72 5.19
CA LEU A 79 11.82 -3.96 5.73
C LEU A 79 10.62 -3.72 6.66
N PHE A 80 10.61 -2.61 7.41
CA PHE A 80 9.48 -2.22 8.25
C PHE A 80 8.28 -1.68 7.47
N CYS A 81 8.52 -1.03 6.34
CA CYS A 81 7.49 -0.32 5.59
C CYS A 81 6.91 -1.12 4.42
N PHE A 82 7.73 -1.96 3.77
CA PHE A 82 7.29 -2.84 2.69
C PHE A 82 6.70 -4.15 3.21
N GLY A 83 5.77 -4.69 2.44
CA GLY A 83 5.26 -6.04 2.65
C GLY A 83 3.92 -6.09 3.38
N ALA A 84 3.18 -7.13 3.05
CA ALA A 84 1.83 -7.40 3.53
C ALA A 84 1.72 -8.83 4.10
N GLY A 85 2.63 -9.20 5.01
CA GLY A 85 2.77 -10.58 5.50
C GLY A 85 1.50 -11.17 6.11
N GLY A 86 0.80 -10.39 6.95
CA GLY A 86 -0.48 -10.79 7.54
C GLY A 86 -1.57 -10.93 6.51
N ILE A 87 -1.71 -9.91 5.67
CA ILE A 87 -2.71 -9.88 4.61
C ILE A 87 -2.54 -11.04 3.63
N ARG A 88 -1.28 -11.42 3.31
CA ARG A 88 -1.00 -12.60 2.50
C ARG A 88 -1.44 -13.90 3.15
N ARG A 89 -1.41 -13.97 4.48
CA ARG A 89 -1.93 -15.12 5.23
C ARG A 89 -3.43 -15.19 5.09
N ASP A 90 -4.13 -14.07 5.27
CA ASP A 90 -5.59 -13.97 5.18
C ASP A 90 -6.07 -14.28 3.76
N TYR A 91 -5.38 -13.78 2.74
CA TYR A 91 -5.64 -14.14 1.33
C TYR A 91 -5.43 -15.62 1.06
N ARG A 92 -4.39 -16.25 1.62
CA ARG A 92 -4.18 -17.71 1.47
C ARG A 92 -5.24 -18.52 2.19
N ALA A 93 -5.69 -18.05 3.36
CA ALA A 93 -6.80 -18.65 4.09
C ALA A 93 -8.09 -18.57 3.28
N TYR A 94 -8.40 -17.40 2.70
CA TYR A 94 -9.51 -17.23 1.75
C TYR A 94 -9.45 -18.23 0.60
N MET A 95 -8.31 -18.33 -0.09
CA MET A 95 -8.15 -19.24 -1.23
C MET A 95 -8.29 -20.70 -0.83
N LYS A 96 -7.89 -21.08 0.38
CA LYS A 96 -8.06 -22.42 0.92
C LYS A 96 -9.52 -22.72 1.22
N ALA A 97 -10.24 -21.80 1.86
CA ALA A 97 -11.68 -21.90 2.13
C ALA A 97 -12.49 -21.99 0.82
N ALA A 98 -12.14 -21.14 -0.17
CA ALA A 98 -12.78 -21.15 -1.48
C ALA A 98 -12.64 -22.49 -2.23
N ARG A 99 -11.47 -23.14 -2.14
CA ARG A 99 -11.26 -24.48 -2.72
C ARG A 99 -12.06 -25.57 -2.03
N ARG A 100 -12.44 -25.37 -0.77
CA ARG A 100 -13.24 -26.31 0.01
C ARG A 100 -14.73 -26.02 -0.05
N GLY A 101 -15.12 -24.89 -0.64
CA GLY A 101 -16.51 -24.44 -0.67
C GLY A 101 -17.04 -23.92 0.68
N GLU A 102 -16.17 -23.57 1.62
CA GLU A 102 -16.51 -23.08 2.97
C GLU A 102 -16.96 -21.59 2.90
N GLN A 103 -18.25 -21.37 2.66
CA GLN A 103 -18.78 -20.02 2.40
C GLN A 103 -18.60 -19.04 3.57
N ASP A 104 -18.81 -19.50 4.81
CA ASP A 104 -18.68 -18.68 6.02
C ASP A 104 -17.23 -18.22 6.24
N ALA A 105 -16.27 -19.15 6.09
CA ALA A 105 -14.86 -18.84 6.19
C ALA A 105 -14.41 -17.86 5.08
N MET A 106 -14.90 -18.02 3.86
CA MET A 106 -14.66 -17.07 2.76
C MET A 106 -15.23 -15.69 3.08
N ALA A 107 -16.44 -15.60 3.61
CA ALA A 107 -17.09 -14.36 3.97
C ALA A 107 -16.29 -13.62 5.06
N GLN A 108 -15.87 -14.34 6.10
CA GLN A 108 -15.06 -13.77 7.18
C GLN A 108 -13.72 -13.24 6.67
N MET A 109 -12.99 -14.02 5.89
CA MET A 109 -11.69 -13.60 5.36
C MET A 109 -11.82 -12.43 4.37
N ALA A 110 -12.86 -12.43 3.53
CA ALA A 110 -13.15 -11.31 2.63
C ALA A 110 -13.47 -10.02 3.42
N ALA A 111 -14.22 -10.13 4.51
CA ALA A 111 -14.51 -8.99 5.37
C ALA A 111 -13.25 -8.42 6.05
N GLU A 112 -12.33 -9.26 6.54
CA GLU A 112 -11.05 -8.82 7.09
C GLU A 112 -10.19 -8.09 6.04
N LEU A 113 -10.13 -8.58 4.80
CA LEU A 113 -9.44 -7.92 3.70
C LEU A 113 -10.10 -6.59 3.31
N ALA A 114 -11.42 -6.51 3.37
CA ALA A 114 -12.20 -5.30 3.08
C ALA A 114 -12.04 -4.19 4.13
N LEU A 115 -11.65 -4.52 5.37
CA LEU A 115 -11.36 -3.51 6.41
C LEU A 115 -10.12 -2.66 6.08
N ILE A 116 -9.21 -3.14 5.25
CA ILE A 116 -7.98 -2.40 4.91
C ILE A 116 -8.29 -1.13 4.11
N PRO A 117 -9.14 -1.14 3.07
CA PRO A 117 -9.64 0.07 2.46
C PRO A 117 -10.71 0.80 3.30
N GLY A 118 -11.15 0.23 4.42
CA GLY A 118 -12.17 0.82 5.29
C GLY A 118 -13.61 0.57 4.86
N LEU A 119 -13.84 -0.52 4.14
CA LEU A 119 -15.17 -0.92 3.68
C LEU A 119 -15.96 -1.62 4.80
N SER A 120 -17.31 -1.58 4.69
CA SER A 120 -18.19 -2.27 5.65
C SER A 120 -18.05 -3.79 5.57
N LYS A 121 -18.22 -4.46 6.72
CA LYS A 121 -18.27 -5.93 6.79
C LYS A 121 -19.55 -6.50 6.17
N ASP A 122 -20.64 -5.74 6.18
CA ASP A 122 -21.95 -6.18 5.70
C ASP A 122 -22.10 -5.90 4.21
N MET A 123 -21.55 -6.79 3.40
CA MET A 123 -21.67 -6.71 1.94
C MET A 123 -22.58 -7.82 1.42
N ARG A 124 -23.46 -7.45 0.48
CA ARG A 124 -24.25 -8.44 -0.27
C ARG A 124 -23.32 -9.42 -1.00
N PRO A 125 -23.66 -10.70 -1.11
CA PRO A 125 -22.80 -11.71 -1.74
C PRO A 125 -22.36 -11.35 -3.16
N GLU A 126 -23.24 -10.75 -3.95
CA GLU A 126 -23.00 -10.32 -5.33
C GLU A 126 -21.94 -9.21 -5.45
N VAL A 127 -21.92 -8.30 -4.46
CA VAL A 127 -20.98 -7.18 -4.42
C VAL A 127 -19.66 -7.60 -3.78
N ARG A 128 -19.71 -8.59 -2.89
CA ARG A 128 -18.56 -9.02 -2.07
C ARG A 128 -17.34 -9.42 -2.89
N LEU A 129 -17.54 -10.16 -3.97
CA LEU A 129 -16.42 -10.63 -4.80
C LEU A 129 -15.74 -9.49 -5.55
N ARG A 130 -16.51 -8.54 -6.03
CA ARG A 130 -15.99 -7.31 -6.67
C ARG A 130 -15.23 -6.46 -5.68
N GLU A 131 -15.77 -6.26 -4.48
CA GLU A 131 -15.11 -5.47 -3.43
C GLU A 131 -13.86 -6.17 -2.90
N LEU A 132 -13.85 -7.50 -2.81
CA LEU A 132 -12.64 -8.26 -2.51
C LEU A 132 -11.56 -8.03 -3.57
N GLN A 133 -11.92 -8.04 -4.84
CA GLN A 133 -10.99 -7.77 -5.94
C GLN A 133 -10.41 -6.37 -5.83
N ASN A 134 -11.26 -5.35 -5.59
CA ASN A 134 -10.84 -3.98 -5.38
C ASN A 134 -9.92 -3.83 -4.16
N ALA A 135 -10.27 -4.50 -3.06
CA ALA A 135 -9.45 -4.52 -1.85
C ALA A 135 -8.07 -5.13 -2.08
N LEU A 136 -7.97 -6.23 -2.84
CA LEU A 136 -6.68 -6.85 -3.17
C LEU A 136 -5.78 -5.95 -4.02
N VAL A 137 -6.37 -5.24 -4.99
CA VAL A 137 -5.65 -4.23 -5.79
C VAL A 137 -5.16 -3.08 -4.90
N TRP A 138 -6.04 -2.57 -4.03
CA TRP A 138 -5.71 -1.49 -3.10
C TRP A 138 -4.63 -1.89 -2.10
N ILE A 139 -4.68 -3.11 -1.57
CA ILE A 139 -3.65 -3.68 -0.70
C ILE A 139 -2.30 -3.69 -1.42
N ASN A 140 -2.26 -4.17 -2.67
CA ASN A 140 -1.01 -4.16 -3.43
C ASN A 140 -0.48 -2.73 -3.62
N TYR A 141 -1.35 -1.79 -3.93
CA TYR A 141 -0.98 -0.39 -4.04
C TYR A 141 -0.38 0.14 -2.72
N ARG A 142 -1.10 -0.01 -1.61
CA ARG A 142 -0.70 0.56 -0.31
C ARG A 142 0.58 -0.04 0.28
N PHE A 143 0.87 -1.30 0.01
CA PHE A 143 1.99 -2.01 0.62
C PHE A 143 3.20 -2.18 -0.30
N TYR A 144 3.04 -1.92 -1.60
CA TYR A 144 4.13 -2.04 -2.57
C TYR A 144 4.27 -0.82 -3.49
N LEU A 145 3.21 -0.41 -4.21
CA LEU A 145 3.35 0.63 -5.24
C LEU A 145 3.57 2.03 -4.65
N ALA A 146 2.77 2.43 -3.66
CA ALA A 146 2.94 3.72 -3.01
C ALA A 146 4.24 3.80 -2.18
N PRO A 147 4.62 2.78 -1.38
CA PRO A 147 5.95 2.72 -0.77
C PRO A 147 7.09 2.83 -1.78
N LEU A 148 7.02 2.11 -2.90
CA LEU A 148 7.99 2.18 -3.99
C LEU A 148 8.10 3.61 -4.54
N PHE A 149 6.96 4.24 -4.82
CA PHE A 149 6.91 5.60 -5.32
C PHE A 149 7.62 6.58 -4.37
N TYR A 150 7.26 6.58 -3.08
CA TYR A 150 7.85 7.50 -2.10
C TYR A 150 9.33 7.24 -1.86
N PHE A 151 9.73 5.98 -1.85
CA PHE A 151 11.12 5.59 -1.67
C PHE A 151 12.02 6.10 -2.81
N VAL A 152 11.49 6.10 -4.04
CA VAL A 152 12.23 6.49 -5.24
C VAL A 152 12.19 8.00 -5.45
N VAL A 153 11.00 8.61 -5.40
CA VAL A 153 10.82 10.03 -5.73
C VAL A 153 11.51 10.97 -4.73
N ALA A 154 11.59 10.57 -3.45
CA ALA A 154 12.29 11.37 -2.45
C ALA A 154 13.84 11.29 -2.52
N GLY A 155 14.39 10.52 -3.45
CA GLY A 155 15.83 10.41 -3.67
C GLY A 155 16.62 10.12 -2.39
N PRO A 156 17.57 10.99 -1.97
CA PRO A 156 18.36 10.78 -0.76
C PRO A 156 17.57 10.69 0.55
N TYR A 157 16.34 11.18 0.56
CA TYR A 157 15.40 11.14 1.69
C TYR A 157 14.34 10.04 1.53
N GLY A 158 14.56 9.07 0.65
CA GLY A 158 13.67 7.93 0.41
C GLY A 158 13.15 7.26 1.67
N PRO A 159 14.00 6.87 2.64
CA PRO A 159 13.56 6.28 3.90
C PRO A 159 12.65 7.17 4.73
N VAL A 160 12.85 8.49 4.70
CA VAL A 160 12.03 9.47 5.44
C VAL A 160 10.62 9.55 4.85
N ALA A 161 10.52 9.70 3.53
CA ALA A 161 9.24 9.76 2.84
C ALA A 161 8.47 8.43 2.94
N LEU A 162 9.16 7.32 2.75
CA LEU A 162 8.61 5.97 2.93
C LEU A 162 8.08 5.77 4.36
N GLY A 163 8.87 6.13 5.37
CA GLY A 163 8.49 6.02 6.78
C GLY A 163 7.30 6.90 7.13
N GLY A 164 7.22 8.12 6.58
CA GLY A 164 6.09 9.02 6.74
C GLY A 164 4.80 8.46 6.14
N TYR A 165 4.87 7.96 4.91
CA TYR A 165 3.73 7.30 4.26
C TYR A 165 3.26 6.06 5.04
N ALA A 166 4.19 5.22 5.44
CA ALA A 166 3.88 4.00 6.18
C ALA A 166 3.24 4.29 7.55
N LEU A 167 3.67 5.38 8.23
CA LEU A 167 3.07 5.82 9.48
C LEU A 167 1.62 6.28 9.27
N LEU A 168 1.33 7.09 8.26
CA LEU A 168 -0.03 7.54 7.94
C LEU A 168 -0.94 6.34 7.64
N ARG A 169 -0.47 5.39 6.85
CA ARG A 169 -1.17 4.15 6.53
C ARG A 169 -1.46 3.33 7.79
N ALA A 170 -0.45 3.14 8.64
CA ALA A 170 -0.57 2.39 9.89
C ALA A 170 -1.57 3.05 10.85
N TYR A 171 -1.53 4.38 10.96
CA TYR A 171 -2.45 5.13 11.81
C TYR A 171 -3.89 5.02 11.31
N GLN A 172 -4.13 5.14 10.01
CA GLN A 172 -5.47 4.92 9.43
C GLN A 172 -5.96 3.50 9.72
N SER A 173 -5.12 2.48 9.52
CA SER A 173 -5.47 1.08 9.79
C SER A 173 -5.80 0.85 11.25
N TRP A 174 -5.07 1.49 12.17
CA TRP A 174 -5.35 1.41 13.60
C TRP A 174 -6.70 2.05 13.95
N LEU A 175 -6.98 3.28 13.45
CA LEU A 175 -8.27 3.96 13.67
C LEU A 175 -9.46 3.17 13.09
N THR A 176 -9.30 2.55 11.93
CA THR A 176 -10.34 1.72 11.32
C THR A 176 -10.70 0.51 12.20
N ARG A 177 -9.72 -0.07 12.88
CA ARG A 177 -9.93 -1.22 13.78
C ARG A 177 -10.56 -0.84 15.11
N GLN A 178 -10.41 0.40 15.57
CA GLN A 178 -11.01 0.90 16.81
C GLN A 178 -12.53 1.07 16.74
N ILE A 179 -13.11 0.96 15.53
CA ILE A 179 -14.57 1.05 15.27
C ILE A 179 -15.16 2.38 15.73
N ASP A 180 -14.37 3.43 15.87
CA ASP A 180 -14.83 4.78 16.17
C ASP A 180 -14.76 5.68 14.93
N PRO A 181 -15.87 5.86 14.20
CA PRO A 181 -15.91 6.70 12.99
C PRO A 181 -15.62 8.18 13.29
N LEU A 182 -16.02 8.66 14.48
CA LEU A 182 -15.78 10.04 14.89
C LEU A 182 -14.31 10.32 15.11
N ALA A 183 -13.60 9.43 15.80
CA ALA A 183 -12.15 9.54 16.00
C ALA A 183 -11.41 9.55 14.66
N ARG A 184 -11.80 8.70 13.72
CA ARG A 184 -11.24 8.66 12.38
C ARG A 184 -11.48 9.97 11.61
N ALA A 185 -12.70 10.51 11.63
CA ALA A 185 -13.02 11.79 11.00
C ALA A 185 -12.26 12.96 11.62
N GLN A 186 -12.17 13.02 12.95
CA GLN A 186 -11.46 14.07 13.69
C GLN A 186 -9.94 14.04 13.46
N SER A 187 -9.37 12.87 13.18
CA SER A 187 -7.93 12.71 12.89
C SER A 187 -7.52 13.40 11.60
N GLY A 188 -8.44 13.64 10.67
CA GLY A 188 -8.15 14.15 9.34
C GLY A 188 -7.30 13.20 8.46
N ILE A 189 -7.06 11.97 8.92
CA ILE A 189 -6.16 11.02 8.26
C ILE A 189 -6.62 10.67 6.83
N ASP A 190 -7.93 10.54 6.63
CA ASP A 190 -8.48 10.19 5.31
C ASP A 190 -8.26 11.34 4.31
N ARG A 191 -8.34 12.60 4.78
CA ARG A 191 -8.03 13.77 3.96
C ARG A 191 -6.54 13.88 3.64
N LEU A 192 -5.68 13.62 4.62
CA LEU A 192 -4.23 13.59 4.40
C LEU A 192 -3.84 12.51 3.39
N LEU A 193 -4.34 11.30 3.57
CA LEU A 193 -4.07 10.19 2.65
C LEU A 193 -4.68 10.42 1.27
N HIS A 194 -5.84 11.11 1.17
CA HIS A 194 -6.40 11.50 -0.12
C HIS A 194 -5.39 12.31 -0.95
N TRP A 195 -4.78 13.32 -0.35
CA TRP A 195 -3.78 14.14 -1.03
C TRP A 195 -2.46 13.41 -1.28
N VAL A 196 -2.00 12.67 -0.29
CA VAL A 196 -0.77 11.88 -0.38
C VAL A 196 -0.92 10.81 -1.46
N ASP A 197 -2.01 10.08 -1.52
CA ASP A 197 -2.25 9.02 -2.52
C ASP A 197 -2.65 9.56 -3.90
N TRP A 198 -2.98 10.85 -4.04
CA TRP A 198 -3.51 11.40 -5.29
C TRP A 198 -2.57 11.18 -6.49
N LEU A 199 -1.30 11.58 -6.35
CA LEU A 199 -0.30 11.43 -7.42
C LEU A 199 0.14 9.96 -7.61
N PRO A 200 0.51 9.22 -6.56
CA PRO A 200 0.96 7.83 -6.72
C PRO A 200 -0.10 6.92 -7.33
N VAL A 201 -1.40 7.16 -7.05
CA VAL A 201 -2.48 6.40 -7.66
C VAL A 201 -2.54 6.61 -9.17
N ARG A 202 -2.28 7.82 -9.67
CA ARG A 202 -2.28 8.09 -11.09
C ARG A 202 -1.08 7.47 -11.80
N VAL A 203 0.08 7.47 -11.14
CA VAL A 203 1.27 6.75 -11.62
C VAL A 203 1.04 5.23 -11.63
N ALA A 204 0.41 4.69 -10.59
CA ALA A 204 0.01 3.28 -10.60
C ALA A 204 -1.07 3.01 -11.66
N GLY A 205 -2.04 3.91 -11.80
CA GLY A 205 -3.16 3.79 -12.74
C GLY A 205 -2.73 3.66 -14.19
N ILE A 206 -1.72 4.44 -14.63
CA ILE A 206 -1.19 4.27 -16.01
C ILE A 206 -0.55 2.89 -16.19
N ALA A 207 0.13 2.36 -15.17
CA ALA A 207 0.70 1.02 -15.24
C ALA A 207 -0.40 -0.05 -15.35
N TYR A 208 -1.53 0.12 -14.63
CA TYR A 208 -2.71 -0.74 -14.78
C TYR A 208 -3.29 -0.65 -16.20
N ALA A 209 -3.43 0.57 -16.73
CA ALA A 209 -3.96 0.78 -18.07
C ALA A 209 -3.06 0.16 -19.15
N LEU A 210 -1.75 0.36 -19.09
CA LEU A 210 -0.81 -0.12 -20.11
C LEU A 210 -0.60 -1.65 -20.07
N LEU A 211 -0.61 -2.26 -18.89
CA LEU A 211 -0.36 -3.69 -18.72
C LEU A 211 -1.62 -4.56 -18.72
N GLY A 212 -2.78 -3.93 -18.63
CA GLY A 212 -4.10 -4.55 -18.76
C GLY A 212 -4.71 -4.32 -20.15
N HIS A 213 -6.02 -4.09 -20.19
CA HIS A 213 -6.74 -3.74 -21.42
C HIS A 213 -6.73 -2.23 -21.64
N GLY A 214 -5.67 -1.75 -22.28
CA GLY A 214 -5.40 -0.32 -22.48
C GLY A 214 -6.51 0.44 -23.20
N GLU A 215 -7.16 -0.16 -24.19
CA GLU A 215 -8.25 0.48 -24.95
C GLU A 215 -9.37 1.00 -24.06
N ARG A 216 -9.71 0.28 -22.99
CA ARG A 216 -10.77 0.67 -22.05
C ARG A 216 -10.24 1.49 -20.88
N ALA A 217 -9.05 1.21 -20.40
CA ALA A 217 -8.50 1.80 -19.19
C ALA A 217 -7.80 3.15 -19.43
N LEU A 218 -7.18 3.37 -20.61
CA LEU A 218 -6.48 4.63 -20.91
C LEU A 218 -7.40 5.86 -20.93
N PRO A 219 -8.59 5.83 -21.59
CA PRO A 219 -9.50 6.98 -21.54
C PRO A 219 -9.96 7.30 -20.11
N ALA A 220 -10.26 6.26 -19.31
CA ALA A 220 -10.64 6.44 -17.91
C ALA A 220 -9.48 6.99 -17.06
N TRP A 221 -8.25 6.56 -17.32
CA TRP A 221 -7.06 7.11 -16.67
C TRP A 221 -6.87 8.58 -17.02
N LEU A 222 -6.97 8.98 -18.29
CA LEU A 222 -6.88 10.38 -18.72
C LEU A 222 -7.96 11.24 -18.03
N ALA A 223 -9.20 10.76 -17.99
CA ALA A 223 -10.29 11.45 -17.30
C ALA A 223 -10.00 11.63 -15.79
N SER A 224 -9.33 10.67 -15.16
CA SER A 224 -8.98 10.72 -13.74
C SER A 224 -7.93 11.78 -13.40
N LEU A 225 -7.13 12.25 -14.36
CA LEU A 225 -6.07 13.25 -14.11
C LEU A 225 -6.62 14.60 -13.65
N GLY A 226 -7.80 14.98 -14.15
CA GLY A 226 -8.49 16.22 -13.74
C GLY A 226 -9.44 16.05 -12.55
N ASP A 227 -9.65 14.84 -12.09
CA ASP A 227 -10.62 14.55 -11.03
C ASP A 227 -9.96 14.58 -9.64
N TRP A 228 -10.17 15.67 -8.91
CA TRP A 228 -9.70 15.87 -7.54
C TRP A 228 -10.70 15.39 -6.48
N ARG A 229 -11.94 15.08 -6.89
CA ARG A 229 -13.03 14.74 -5.98
C ARG A 229 -13.11 13.25 -5.70
N SER A 230 -12.86 12.43 -6.71
CA SER A 230 -12.89 10.98 -6.54
C SER A 230 -11.79 10.50 -5.62
N SER A 231 -12.12 9.56 -4.74
CA SER A 231 -11.13 9.00 -3.82
C SER A 231 -10.07 8.19 -4.59
N PRO A 232 -8.80 8.21 -4.15
CA PRO A 232 -7.74 7.39 -4.73
C PRO A 232 -8.10 5.91 -4.84
N TYR A 233 -8.84 5.38 -3.86
CA TYR A 233 -9.37 4.02 -3.88
C TYR A 233 -10.33 3.78 -5.06
N GLN A 234 -11.29 4.70 -5.28
CA GLN A 234 -12.24 4.58 -6.39
C GLN A 234 -11.56 4.66 -7.75
N VAL A 235 -10.63 5.62 -7.91
CA VAL A 235 -9.86 5.77 -9.16
C VAL A 235 -9.08 4.49 -9.48
N LEU A 236 -8.31 3.97 -8.53
CA LEU A 236 -7.50 2.78 -8.77
C LEU A 236 -8.36 1.54 -8.99
N SER A 237 -9.44 1.38 -8.22
CA SER A 237 -10.35 0.25 -8.34
C SER A 237 -11.05 0.22 -9.70
N SER A 238 -11.55 1.38 -10.18
CA SER A 238 -12.17 1.47 -11.50
C SER A 238 -11.19 1.16 -12.63
N LEU A 239 -9.98 1.70 -12.57
CA LEU A 239 -8.93 1.41 -13.55
C LEU A 239 -8.54 -0.07 -13.57
N ALA A 240 -8.41 -0.69 -12.39
CA ALA A 240 -8.10 -2.10 -12.28
C ALA A 240 -9.23 -2.99 -12.84
N GLN A 241 -10.49 -2.63 -12.60
CA GLN A 241 -11.65 -3.32 -13.17
C GLN A 241 -11.65 -3.26 -14.70
N LEU A 242 -11.43 -2.08 -15.27
CA LEU A 242 -11.32 -1.90 -16.72
C LEU A 242 -10.12 -2.66 -17.32
N SER A 243 -9.02 -2.73 -16.58
CA SER A 243 -7.80 -3.43 -17.00
C SER A 243 -7.94 -4.95 -16.99
N LEU A 244 -8.79 -5.50 -16.14
CA LEU A 244 -9.00 -6.96 -16.04
C LEU A 244 -9.91 -7.52 -17.15
N ALA A 245 -10.71 -6.68 -17.84
CA ALA A 245 -11.60 -7.02 -18.96
C ALA A 245 -12.44 -8.31 -18.78
N ARG A 246 -12.69 -8.72 -17.56
CA ARG A 246 -13.45 -9.91 -17.21
C ARG A 246 -14.56 -9.53 -16.24
N ASP A 247 -15.76 -10.03 -16.47
CA ASP A 247 -16.84 -9.87 -15.51
C ASP A 247 -16.45 -10.48 -14.17
N PRO A 248 -16.33 -9.70 -13.10
CA PRO A 248 -15.71 -10.13 -11.84
C PRO A 248 -16.61 -11.05 -10.99
N HIS A 249 -17.79 -11.44 -11.49
CA HIS A 249 -18.88 -11.88 -10.62
C HIS A 249 -19.06 -13.39 -10.51
N LEU A 250 -18.35 -14.20 -11.30
CA LEU A 250 -18.75 -15.59 -11.50
C LEU A 250 -17.85 -16.64 -10.84
N ASP A 251 -16.62 -16.31 -10.46
CA ASP A 251 -15.69 -17.33 -9.97
C ASP A 251 -14.90 -16.83 -8.74
N VAL A 252 -15.23 -17.42 -7.60
CA VAL A 252 -14.64 -17.10 -6.29
C VAL A 252 -13.13 -17.38 -6.20
N LEU A 253 -12.59 -18.20 -7.09
CA LEU A 253 -11.16 -18.51 -7.15
C LEU A 253 -10.44 -17.67 -8.21
N LYS A 254 -10.97 -17.62 -9.43
CA LYS A 254 -10.29 -16.99 -10.56
C LYS A 254 -10.29 -15.47 -10.46
N THR A 255 -11.37 -14.86 -9.92
CA THR A 255 -11.49 -13.41 -9.80
C THR A 255 -10.43 -12.79 -8.87
N PRO A 256 -10.26 -13.24 -7.62
CA PRO A 256 -9.20 -12.74 -6.75
C PRO A 256 -7.80 -13.09 -7.27
N LEU A 257 -7.63 -14.25 -7.88
CA LEU A 257 -6.35 -14.67 -8.46
C LEU A 257 -5.94 -13.76 -9.62
N ALA A 258 -6.86 -13.38 -10.50
CA ALA A 258 -6.61 -12.47 -11.62
C ALA A 258 -6.15 -11.09 -11.12
N ALA A 259 -6.83 -10.54 -10.10
CA ALA A 259 -6.45 -9.26 -9.49
C ALA A 259 -5.03 -9.29 -8.90
N VAL A 260 -4.72 -10.33 -8.11
CA VAL A 260 -3.39 -10.49 -7.51
C VAL A 260 -2.31 -10.72 -8.57
N THR A 261 -2.61 -11.46 -9.63
CA THR A 261 -1.66 -11.73 -10.74
C THR A 261 -1.34 -10.44 -11.49
N LEU A 262 -2.36 -9.66 -11.86
CA LEU A 262 -2.18 -8.36 -12.51
C LEU A 262 -1.38 -7.41 -11.61
N ALA A 263 -1.76 -7.28 -10.34
CA ALA A 263 -1.09 -6.43 -9.37
C ALA A 263 0.40 -6.79 -9.19
N ARG A 264 0.74 -8.07 -9.12
CA ARG A 264 2.12 -8.54 -9.08
C ARG A 264 2.91 -8.19 -10.35
N ARG A 265 2.29 -8.40 -11.52
CA ARG A 265 2.90 -8.06 -12.81
C ARG A 265 3.22 -6.57 -12.88
N ILE A 266 2.30 -5.72 -12.48
CA ILE A 266 2.50 -4.26 -12.44
C ILE A 266 3.64 -3.89 -11.49
N THR A 267 3.66 -4.46 -10.29
CA THR A 267 4.73 -4.21 -9.33
C THR A 267 6.10 -4.59 -9.89
N LEU A 268 6.22 -5.75 -10.54
CA LEU A 268 7.47 -6.19 -11.17
C LEU A 268 7.92 -5.25 -12.29
N VAL A 269 6.99 -4.85 -13.17
CA VAL A 269 7.31 -3.92 -14.28
C VAL A 269 7.76 -2.56 -13.72
N LEU A 270 7.10 -2.03 -12.70
CA LEU A 270 7.52 -0.76 -12.09
C LEU A 270 8.90 -0.87 -11.44
N ILE A 271 9.23 -1.99 -10.80
CA ILE A 271 10.59 -2.23 -10.28
C ILE A 271 11.62 -2.24 -11.40
N VAL A 272 11.31 -2.89 -12.53
CA VAL A 272 12.20 -2.89 -13.71
C VAL A 272 12.36 -1.48 -14.28
N VAL A 273 11.28 -0.72 -14.39
CA VAL A 273 11.33 0.69 -14.84
C VAL A 273 12.22 1.53 -13.91
N VAL A 274 12.05 1.41 -12.59
CA VAL A 274 12.89 2.10 -11.60
C VAL A 274 14.35 1.68 -11.74
N ALA A 275 14.62 0.39 -11.94
CA ALA A 275 15.98 -0.11 -12.15
C ALA A 275 16.63 0.52 -13.41
N LEU A 276 15.91 0.54 -14.52
CA LEU A 276 16.39 1.15 -15.77
C LEU A 276 16.64 2.65 -15.60
N LEU A 277 15.69 3.39 -15.01
CA LEU A 277 15.86 4.83 -14.77
C LEU A 277 17.05 5.12 -13.84
N THR A 278 17.30 4.27 -12.86
CA THR A 278 18.50 4.41 -11.99
C THR A 278 19.79 4.13 -12.74
N ILE A 279 19.83 3.10 -13.58
CA ILE A 279 21.03 2.76 -14.40
C ILE A 279 21.35 3.87 -15.40
N TYR A 280 20.33 4.47 -16.00
CA TYR A 280 20.49 5.61 -16.93
C TYR A 280 20.76 6.95 -16.21
N GLY A 281 20.86 6.97 -14.89
CA GLY A 281 21.17 8.19 -14.12
C GLY A 281 20.01 9.17 -14.00
N ALA A 282 18.80 8.80 -14.38
CA ALA A 282 17.61 9.65 -14.27
C ALA A 282 17.09 9.75 -12.83
N LEU A 283 17.47 8.83 -11.95
CA LEU A 283 17.15 8.77 -10.53
C LEU A 283 18.45 8.74 -9.72
N LEU A 284 19.05 9.90 -9.48
CA LEU A 284 20.26 10.08 -8.66
C LEU A 284 19.91 10.57 -7.25
#